data_dfa541f04d87be61383918882fa149df
#
_entry.id   dfa541f04d87be61383918882fa149df
#
_cell.length_a   1.000
_cell.length_b   1.000
_cell.length_c   1.000
_cell.angle_alpha   90.00
_cell.angle_beta   90.00
_cell.angle_gamma   90.00
#
_symmetry.space_group_name_H-M   'P 1'
#
loop_
_entity.id
_entity.type
_entity.pdbx_description
1 polymer ?
#
loop_
_entity_poly.entity_id
_entity_poly.type
_entity_poly.pdbx_seq_one_letter_code
_entity_poly.pdbx_strand_id
1 'polypeptide(L)'
;MTKELDFDAIKAAAESHRADMTRFLRAMISHPSESCEEGEVVACIKAEMESLGYDEVKVDGLGNVMGFMGEGDKIIAIDSHIDTVGVGNIENWDADPYEGYETDEIIYGRGGSDQEGGMASATYAAKMMKDMGLIPEGYKIMVVGTVQEEDCDGMCWQYIYNKDGIKPEFVISTEPTDGGIYRGHRGRMEIRVDVHGTSCHGSAPDRGDNAIYKMADIIADVRALNNNGCDESTDIKGLVKMLDPKYNPEHFEDARFLGRGTCTVSQIFYTSPSRCAVADSCAISIDRRMTAGETWESCLDEIRNLPAAKKYGDDVKVSMYMYDRPSWTGEVYETEAYFPTWINKETAPHVKALVDAHKAMFGDERIGCEPSMDKRTGRPLCDKWTFSTNCVSIQGRYGIPCVGFGPGAESQAHAPNEVTYKDDLVTAAAMYVAALNLYDPSQADGDATVFRAGLTNNKID
;
A
#
# COMPACT_ATOMS: atom_id res chain seq x y z
N MET A 1 -23.55 6.48 27.47
CA MET A 1 -23.12 7.90 27.57
C MET A 1 -21.77 7.92 26.89
N THR A 2 -21.65 8.57 25.73
CA THR A 2 -20.34 8.81 25.10
C THR A 2 -19.50 9.61 26.09
N LYS A 3 -18.38 9.05 26.50
CA LYS A 3 -17.41 9.71 27.37
C LYS A 3 -16.93 10.96 26.64
N GLU A 4 -17.08 12.13 27.23
CA GLU A 4 -16.56 13.36 26.64
C GLU A 4 -15.04 13.25 26.57
N LEU A 5 -14.47 13.30 25.36
CA LEU A 5 -13.02 13.18 25.17
C LEU A 5 -12.33 14.50 25.53
N ASP A 6 -11.32 14.42 26.35
CA ASP A 6 -10.41 15.52 26.63
C ASP A 6 -9.24 15.49 25.61
N PHE A 7 -9.41 16.22 24.50
CA PHE A 7 -8.42 16.26 23.42
C PHE A 7 -7.10 16.90 23.85
N ASP A 8 -7.12 17.83 24.80
CA ASP A 8 -5.89 18.43 25.32
C ASP A 8 -5.11 17.43 26.18
N ALA A 9 -5.81 16.62 26.99
CA ALA A 9 -5.18 15.53 27.71
C ALA A 9 -4.59 14.47 26.77
N ILE A 10 -5.26 14.14 25.66
CA ILE A 10 -4.74 13.21 24.65
C ILE A 10 -3.47 13.75 24.01
N LYS A 11 -3.48 15.02 23.59
CA LYS A 11 -2.26 15.67 23.03
C LYS A 11 -1.11 15.72 24.04
N ALA A 12 -1.40 16.04 25.29
CA ALA A 12 -0.38 16.07 26.35
C ALA A 12 0.18 14.68 26.64
N ALA A 13 -0.65 13.62 26.62
CA ALA A 13 -0.18 12.25 26.76
C ALA A 13 0.70 11.84 25.59
N ALA A 14 0.34 12.14 24.35
CA ALA A 14 1.17 11.86 23.18
C ALA A 14 2.53 12.59 23.26
N GLU A 15 2.51 13.86 23.65
CA GLU A 15 3.74 14.62 23.84
C GLU A 15 4.65 14.03 24.92
N SER A 16 4.07 13.49 26.00
CA SER A 16 4.87 12.85 27.07
C SER A 16 5.61 11.61 26.61
N HIS A 17 5.17 10.95 25.53
CA HIS A 17 5.82 9.79 24.90
C HIS A 17 6.72 10.14 23.72
N ARG A 18 6.94 11.42 23.42
CA ARG A 18 7.82 11.85 22.31
C ARG A 18 9.20 11.18 22.34
N ALA A 19 9.85 11.20 23.49
CA ALA A 19 11.18 10.62 23.64
C ALA A 19 11.18 9.09 23.50
N ASP A 20 10.15 8.44 24.01
CA ASP A 20 9.99 6.98 23.91
C ASP A 20 9.75 6.54 22.46
N MET A 21 8.84 7.21 21.73
CA MET A 21 8.61 6.96 20.30
C MET A 21 9.86 7.21 19.47
N THR A 22 10.61 8.29 19.77
CA THR A 22 11.88 8.58 19.10
C THR A 22 12.90 7.47 19.32
N ARG A 23 13.10 7.04 20.57
CA ARG A 23 13.99 5.95 20.93
C ARG A 23 13.61 4.65 20.24
N PHE A 24 12.32 4.33 20.22
CA PHE A 24 11.81 3.10 19.62
C PHE A 24 11.98 3.11 18.10
N LEU A 25 11.65 4.20 17.41
CA LEU A 25 11.88 4.34 15.97
C LEU A 25 13.38 4.21 15.64
N ARG A 26 14.25 4.86 16.41
CA ARG A 26 15.70 4.71 16.24
C ARG A 26 16.17 3.28 16.41
N ALA A 27 15.59 2.53 17.34
CA ALA A 27 15.89 1.12 17.54
C ALA A 27 15.45 0.27 16.34
N MET A 28 14.26 0.51 15.76
CA MET A 28 13.80 -0.19 14.57
C MET A 28 14.71 0.10 13.37
N ILE A 29 14.97 1.35 13.04
CA ILE A 29 15.88 1.77 11.95
C ILE A 29 17.25 1.07 12.04
N SER A 30 17.76 0.78 13.25
CA SER A 30 19.05 0.13 13.42
C SER A 30 19.06 -1.36 13.06
N HIS A 31 17.91 -1.94 12.73
CA HIS A 31 17.75 -3.31 12.28
C HIS A 31 17.34 -3.32 10.79
N PRO A 32 18.30 -3.47 9.84
CA PRO A 32 17.96 -3.57 8.42
C PRO A 32 16.89 -4.64 8.20
N SER A 33 15.81 -4.28 7.54
CA SER A 33 14.60 -5.10 7.44
C SER A 33 14.04 -5.13 6.01
N GLU A 34 14.90 -5.37 5.00
CA GLU A 34 14.38 -5.60 3.65
C GLU A 34 13.39 -6.76 3.64
N SER A 35 12.41 -6.72 2.72
CA SER A 35 11.40 -7.78 2.62
C SER A 35 12.01 -9.18 2.64
N CYS A 36 11.48 -10.07 3.45
CA CYS A 36 11.98 -11.42 3.79
C CYS A 36 13.16 -11.47 4.77
N GLU A 37 13.60 -10.34 5.36
CA GLU A 37 14.72 -10.27 6.31
C GLU A 37 14.33 -9.59 7.64
N GLU A 38 13.03 -9.48 7.96
CA GLU A 38 12.46 -8.64 9.03
C GLU A 38 12.63 -9.22 10.44
N GLY A 39 13.27 -10.38 10.61
CA GLY A 39 13.30 -11.09 11.89
C GLY A 39 13.83 -10.29 13.08
N GLU A 40 14.85 -9.44 12.88
CA GLU A 40 15.45 -8.64 13.96
C GLU A 40 14.55 -7.47 14.36
N VAL A 41 13.95 -6.76 13.41
CA VAL A 41 13.01 -5.68 13.69
C VAL A 41 11.72 -6.22 14.34
N VAL A 42 11.23 -7.39 13.91
CA VAL A 42 10.12 -8.11 14.59
C VAL A 42 10.42 -8.39 16.04
N ALA A 43 11.64 -8.88 16.35
CA ALA A 43 12.06 -9.12 17.72
C ALA A 43 12.14 -7.82 18.54
N CYS A 44 12.62 -6.73 17.95
CA CYS A 44 12.67 -5.40 18.57
C CYS A 44 11.24 -4.92 18.92
N ILE A 45 10.32 -4.98 17.98
CA ILE A 45 8.92 -4.54 18.17
C ILE A 45 8.23 -5.39 19.23
N LYS A 46 8.39 -6.71 19.16
CA LYS A 46 7.83 -7.64 20.16
C LYS A 46 8.29 -7.29 21.57
N ALA A 47 9.60 -7.08 21.75
CA ALA A 47 10.16 -6.72 23.04
C ALA A 47 9.61 -5.38 23.57
N GLU A 48 9.46 -4.38 22.71
CA GLU A 48 8.88 -3.08 23.08
C GLU A 48 7.43 -3.24 23.54
N MET A 49 6.58 -3.93 22.76
CA MET A 49 5.19 -4.19 23.13
C MET A 49 5.06 -4.93 24.45
N GLU A 50 5.89 -5.97 24.69
CA GLU A 50 5.92 -6.71 25.94
C GLU A 50 6.30 -5.79 27.12
N SER A 51 7.30 -4.92 26.93
CA SER A 51 7.75 -3.97 27.96
C SER A 51 6.69 -2.92 28.32
N LEU A 52 5.84 -2.55 27.37
CA LEU A 52 4.73 -1.61 27.53
C LEU A 52 3.50 -2.26 28.17
N GLY A 53 3.52 -3.57 28.41
CA GLY A 53 2.44 -4.31 29.06
C GLY A 53 1.22 -4.52 28.16
N TYR A 54 1.44 -4.83 26.88
CA TYR A 54 0.39 -5.37 26.00
C TYR A 54 -0.21 -6.64 26.62
N ASP A 55 -1.49 -6.84 26.45
CA ASP A 55 -2.21 -7.97 27.05
C ASP A 55 -1.85 -9.30 26.36
N GLU A 56 -1.55 -9.23 25.07
CA GLU A 56 -1.05 -10.34 24.25
C GLU A 56 -0.08 -9.80 23.20
N VAL A 57 1.05 -10.49 22.98
CA VAL A 57 1.96 -10.21 21.87
C VAL A 57 2.33 -11.54 21.20
N LYS A 58 2.11 -11.65 19.91
CA LYS A 58 2.41 -12.86 19.14
C LYS A 58 3.04 -12.54 17.80
N VAL A 59 3.74 -13.52 17.26
CA VAL A 59 4.24 -13.53 15.87
C VAL A 59 3.54 -14.68 15.17
N ASP A 60 2.94 -14.42 14.00
CA ASP A 60 2.26 -15.45 13.23
C ASP A 60 3.22 -16.31 12.40
N GLY A 61 2.68 -17.25 11.61
CA GLY A 61 3.50 -18.13 10.80
C GLY A 61 4.22 -17.43 9.66
N LEU A 62 3.66 -16.33 9.12
CA LEU A 62 4.32 -15.53 8.09
C LEU A 62 5.42 -14.64 8.67
N GLY A 63 5.28 -14.27 9.94
CA GLY A 63 6.25 -13.44 10.64
C GLY A 63 5.73 -12.04 11.03
N ASN A 64 4.44 -11.77 10.82
CA ASN A 64 3.82 -10.53 11.30
C ASN A 64 3.82 -10.51 12.82
N VAL A 65 4.17 -9.36 13.45
CA VAL A 65 4.08 -9.18 14.88
C VAL A 65 2.79 -8.45 15.24
N MET A 66 2.01 -9.02 16.16
CA MET A 66 0.71 -8.50 16.58
C MET A 66 0.67 -8.30 18.09
N GLY A 67 0.37 -7.08 18.52
CA GLY A 67 0.13 -6.74 19.92
C GLY A 67 -1.32 -6.36 20.14
N PHE A 68 -1.92 -6.84 21.24
CA PHE A 68 -3.31 -6.58 21.58
C PHE A 68 -3.42 -5.89 22.94
N MET A 69 -4.31 -4.90 23.02
CA MET A 69 -4.71 -4.24 24.26
C MET A 69 -6.22 -4.17 24.39
N GLY A 70 -6.74 -4.56 25.55
CA GLY A 70 -8.17 -4.64 25.85
C GLY A 70 -8.74 -6.05 25.77
N GLU A 71 -9.96 -6.22 26.30
CA GLU A 71 -10.60 -7.54 26.48
C GLU A 71 -11.84 -7.74 25.58
N GLY A 72 -12.15 -6.81 24.69
CA GLY A 72 -13.32 -6.89 23.81
C GLY A 72 -13.23 -8.00 22.77
N ASP A 73 -14.38 -8.46 22.28
CA ASP A 73 -14.47 -9.46 21.21
C ASP A 73 -14.24 -8.88 19.82
N LYS A 74 -14.48 -7.57 19.65
CA LYS A 74 -14.29 -6.85 18.41
C LYS A 74 -12.87 -6.28 18.32
N ILE A 75 -12.32 -6.22 17.11
CA ILE A 75 -10.97 -5.72 16.86
C ILE A 75 -11.05 -4.44 16.02
N ILE A 76 -10.33 -3.42 16.46
CA ILE A 76 -9.90 -2.32 15.60
C ILE A 76 -8.40 -2.46 15.46
N ALA A 77 -7.89 -2.40 14.22
CA ALA A 77 -6.48 -2.58 13.96
C ALA A 77 -5.80 -1.28 13.52
N ILE A 78 -4.52 -1.16 13.87
CA ILE A 78 -3.60 -0.16 13.33
C ILE A 78 -2.48 -0.95 12.66
N ASP A 79 -2.35 -0.77 11.34
CA ASP A 79 -1.44 -1.51 10.47
C ASP A 79 -0.24 -0.65 10.12
N SER A 80 0.95 -1.21 10.33
CA SER A 80 2.22 -0.62 9.90
C SER A 80 3.06 -1.73 9.27
N HIS A 81 3.51 -1.60 8.03
CA HIS A 81 4.53 -2.51 7.56
C HIS A 81 5.90 -2.16 8.19
N ILE A 82 6.73 -3.15 8.35
CA ILE A 82 8.02 -3.03 9.04
C ILE A 82 9.19 -3.49 8.19
N ASP A 83 8.89 -4.00 7.00
CA ASP A 83 9.91 -4.15 5.97
C ASP A 83 10.16 -2.81 5.28
N THR A 84 11.35 -2.66 4.76
CA THR A 84 11.80 -1.46 4.05
C THR A 84 12.43 -1.85 2.71
N VAL A 85 12.42 -0.92 1.76
CA VAL A 85 13.23 -1.10 0.55
C VAL A 85 14.72 -0.93 0.87
N GLY A 86 15.56 -1.57 0.07
CA GLY A 86 17.01 -1.41 0.16
C GLY A 86 17.46 0.04 0.00
N VAL A 87 18.58 0.38 0.59
CA VAL A 87 19.14 1.76 0.59
C VAL A 87 19.67 2.22 -0.78
N GLY A 88 19.81 1.30 -1.72
CA GLY A 88 20.33 1.63 -3.05
C GLY A 88 21.81 2.05 -3.02
N ASN A 89 22.17 3.10 -3.77
CA ASN A 89 23.56 3.60 -3.78
C ASN A 89 23.82 4.40 -2.51
N ILE A 90 24.67 3.86 -1.64
CA ILE A 90 25.05 4.47 -0.35
C ILE A 90 25.68 5.86 -0.51
N GLU A 91 26.29 6.16 -1.66
CA GLU A 91 26.88 7.48 -1.93
C GLU A 91 25.84 8.61 -2.04
N ASN A 92 24.56 8.26 -2.16
CA ASN A 92 23.46 9.21 -2.18
C ASN A 92 22.97 9.59 -0.77
N TRP A 93 23.50 8.95 0.27
CA TRP A 93 23.13 9.21 1.66
C TRP A 93 24.17 10.09 2.35
N ASP A 94 23.70 11.11 3.07
CA ASP A 94 24.56 12.04 3.81
C ASP A 94 25.13 11.43 5.09
N ALA A 95 24.48 10.39 5.63
CA ALA A 95 24.92 9.60 6.78
C ALA A 95 24.53 8.14 6.56
N ASP A 96 25.04 7.24 7.41
CA ASP A 96 24.63 5.82 7.37
C ASP A 96 23.13 5.70 7.59
N PRO A 97 22.38 5.05 6.65
CA PRO A 97 20.92 4.98 6.70
C PRO A 97 20.36 4.14 7.85
N TYR A 98 21.14 3.24 8.42
CA TYR A 98 20.72 2.36 9.51
C TYR A 98 21.27 2.80 10.88
N GLU A 99 22.50 3.35 10.94
CA GLU A 99 22.97 4.02 12.14
C GLU A 99 22.15 5.29 12.38
N GLY A 100 21.88 6.05 11.32
CA GLY A 100 21.07 7.24 11.33
C GLY A 100 21.51 8.29 12.35
N TYR A 101 20.70 9.31 12.54
CA TYR A 101 20.87 10.29 13.62
C TYR A 101 19.50 10.93 13.96
N GLU A 102 19.51 11.71 15.03
CA GLU A 102 18.37 12.56 15.37
C GLU A 102 18.81 13.97 15.73
N THR A 103 17.90 14.92 15.52
CA THR A 103 17.99 16.28 16.04
C THR A 103 16.81 16.54 16.99
N ASP A 104 16.63 17.76 17.43
CA ASP A 104 15.46 18.15 18.22
C ASP A 104 14.15 17.95 17.43
N GLU A 105 14.21 18.04 16.08
CA GLU A 105 13.04 18.05 15.20
C GLU A 105 12.85 16.74 14.43
N ILE A 106 13.93 16.11 13.95
CA ILE A 106 13.87 14.99 13.01
C ILE A 106 14.54 13.74 13.53
N ILE A 107 14.15 12.61 12.93
CA ILE A 107 14.82 11.33 12.97
C ILE A 107 15.20 10.97 11.53
N TYR A 108 16.47 10.65 11.29
CA TYR A 108 17.02 10.31 10.00
C TYR A 108 17.35 8.82 9.93
N GLY A 109 16.96 8.18 8.85
CA GLY A 109 17.28 6.79 8.52
C GLY A 109 16.23 6.12 7.68
N ARG A 110 16.59 4.98 7.04
CA ARG A 110 15.69 4.16 6.25
C ARG A 110 14.58 3.59 7.14
N GLY A 111 13.32 3.65 6.68
CA GLY A 111 12.14 3.22 7.42
C GLY A 111 11.53 4.30 8.31
N GLY A 112 12.19 5.45 8.50
CA GLY A 112 11.70 6.52 9.37
C GLY A 112 10.34 7.06 8.94
N SER A 113 10.14 7.29 7.66
CA SER A 113 8.89 7.78 7.06
C SER A 113 8.07 6.63 6.48
N ASP A 114 8.72 5.63 5.90
CA ASP A 114 8.09 4.51 5.22
C ASP A 114 8.58 3.17 5.79
N GLN A 115 7.82 2.58 6.82
CA GLN A 115 6.87 3.32 7.66
C GLN A 115 6.97 2.91 9.15
N GLU A 116 8.18 2.62 9.63
CA GLU A 116 8.42 2.29 11.04
C GLU A 116 8.01 3.44 11.99
N GLY A 117 7.99 4.70 11.48
CA GLY A 117 7.44 5.84 12.21
C GLY A 117 5.98 5.65 12.58
N GLY A 118 5.19 5.06 11.67
CA GLY A 118 3.81 4.65 11.93
C GLY A 118 3.72 3.60 13.02
N MET A 119 4.59 2.60 12.99
CA MET A 119 4.68 1.55 14.01
C MET A 119 5.00 2.12 15.40
N ALA A 120 5.92 3.08 15.48
CA ALA A 120 6.25 3.75 16.72
C ALA A 120 5.04 4.49 17.31
N SER A 121 4.34 5.28 16.47
CA SER A 121 3.16 6.04 16.89
C SER A 121 2.00 5.13 17.31
N ALA A 122 1.74 4.06 16.56
CA ALA A 122 0.66 3.10 16.83
C ALA A 122 0.89 2.34 18.15
N THR A 123 2.13 1.89 18.39
CA THR A 123 2.50 1.16 19.59
C THR A 123 2.25 1.99 20.85
N TYR A 124 2.62 3.27 20.83
CA TYR A 124 2.39 4.15 21.97
C TYR A 124 0.96 4.67 22.05
N ALA A 125 0.23 4.80 20.95
CA ALA A 125 -1.20 5.13 20.99
C ALA A 125 -2.03 4.07 21.73
N ALA A 126 -1.77 2.78 21.47
CA ALA A 126 -2.43 1.70 22.20
C ALA A 126 -2.11 1.73 23.71
N LYS A 127 -0.85 1.98 24.07
CA LYS A 127 -0.43 2.19 25.46
C LYS A 127 -1.16 3.36 26.12
N MET A 128 -1.23 4.50 25.43
CA MET A 128 -1.97 5.68 25.92
C MET A 128 -3.45 5.36 26.15
N MET A 129 -4.11 4.67 25.21
CA MET A 129 -5.51 4.26 25.37
C MET A 129 -5.72 3.39 26.61
N LYS A 130 -4.80 2.47 26.90
CA LYS A 130 -4.85 1.63 28.11
C LYS A 130 -4.69 2.48 29.37
N ASP A 131 -3.67 3.32 29.43
CA ASP A 131 -3.36 4.14 30.62
C ASP A 131 -4.46 5.18 30.92
N MET A 132 -5.05 5.75 29.90
CA MET A 132 -6.12 6.75 30.02
C MET A 132 -7.52 6.11 30.20
N GLY A 133 -7.62 4.79 30.10
CA GLY A 133 -8.90 4.08 30.12
C GLY A 133 -9.79 4.47 28.93
N LEU A 134 -9.18 4.63 27.74
CA LEU A 134 -9.82 5.03 26.50
C LEU A 134 -9.93 3.90 25.48
N ILE A 135 -9.67 2.64 25.86
CA ILE A 135 -10.01 1.52 25.00
C ILE A 135 -11.54 1.47 24.87
N PRO A 136 -12.12 1.52 23.66
CA PRO A 136 -13.57 1.52 23.49
C PRO A 136 -14.21 0.24 24.04
N GLU A 137 -15.35 0.37 24.70
CA GLU A 137 -16.07 -0.75 25.30
C GLU A 137 -16.44 -1.81 24.25
N GLY A 138 -16.12 -3.08 24.53
CA GLY A 138 -16.36 -4.21 23.62
C GLY A 138 -15.29 -4.40 22.54
N TYR A 139 -14.27 -3.56 22.54
CA TYR A 139 -13.15 -3.65 21.59
C TYR A 139 -11.84 -4.03 22.26
N LYS A 140 -10.98 -4.61 21.48
CA LYS A 140 -9.52 -4.62 21.69
C LYS A 140 -8.82 -3.95 20.52
N ILE A 141 -7.73 -3.30 20.82
CA ILE A 141 -6.89 -2.65 19.82
C ILE A 141 -5.79 -3.62 19.42
N MET A 142 -5.67 -3.89 18.13
CA MET A 142 -4.57 -4.65 17.54
C MET A 142 -3.60 -3.68 16.87
N VAL A 143 -2.35 -3.66 17.30
CA VAL A 143 -1.26 -3.01 16.58
C VAL A 143 -0.48 -4.11 15.89
N VAL A 144 -0.33 -4.02 14.58
CA VAL A 144 0.34 -5.05 13.78
C VAL A 144 1.49 -4.46 12.99
N GLY A 145 2.66 -5.09 13.14
CA GLY A 145 3.82 -4.90 12.27
C GLY A 145 3.81 -5.97 11.19
N THR A 146 3.50 -5.59 9.97
CA THR A 146 3.36 -6.50 8.84
C THR A 146 4.64 -6.62 8.03
N VAL A 147 4.88 -7.79 7.45
CA VAL A 147 6.08 -8.14 6.69
C VAL A 147 5.80 -8.25 5.21
N GLN A 148 6.83 -8.11 4.37
CA GLN A 148 6.80 -8.27 2.91
C GLN A 148 5.77 -7.37 2.19
N GLU A 149 5.48 -6.19 2.74
CA GLU A 149 4.59 -5.24 2.09
C GLU A 149 5.22 -4.69 0.80
N GLU A 150 6.48 -4.29 0.87
CA GLU A 150 7.23 -3.66 -0.22
C GLU A 150 7.41 -4.57 -1.45
N ASP A 151 7.49 -5.86 -1.21
CA ASP A 151 7.54 -6.86 -2.28
C ASP A 151 6.15 -7.21 -2.82
N CYS A 152 5.14 -7.30 -1.93
CA CYS A 152 3.81 -7.81 -2.28
C CYS A 152 2.70 -7.22 -1.39
N ASP A 153 2.25 -6.03 -1.76
CA ASP A 153 1.26 -5.23 -1.03
C ASP A 153 0.09 -6.09 -0.51
N GLY A 154 -0.14 -6.07 0.78
CA GLY A 154 -1.29 -6.74 1.41
C GLY A 154 -1.28 -8.26 1.41
N MET A 155 -0.21 -8.94 0.98
CA MET A 155 -0.09 -10.40 1.12
C MET A 155 -0.12 -10.81 2.60
N CYS A 156 0.55 -10.06 3.46
CA CYS A 156 0.52 -10.22 4.92
C CYS A 156 -0.92 -10.23 5.46
N TRP A 157 -1.79 -9.34 4.99
CA TRP A 157 -3.19 -9.29 5.39
C TRP A 157 -4.04 -10.43 4.80
N GLN A 158 -3.64 -10.99 3.65
CA GLN A 158 -4.27 -12.23 3.18
C GLN A 158 -3.96 -13.40 4.14
N TYR A 159 -2.72 -13.46 4.66
CA TYR A 159 -2.34 -14.43 5.67
C TYR A 159 -3.12 -14.24 6.98
N ILE A 160 -3.11 -13.04 7.53
CA ILE A 160 -3.85 -12.65 8.75
C ILE A 160 -5.34 -13.00 8.63
N TYR A 161 -5.97 -12.67 7.48
CA TYR A 161 -7.39 -12.96 7.26
C TYR A 161 -7.68 -14.45 7.09
N ASN A 162 -6.90 -15.15 6.25
CA ASN A 162 -7.19 -16.51 5.83
C ASN A 162 -6.61 -17.58 6.77
N LYS A 163 -5.45 -17.33 7.38
CA LYS A 163 -4.75 -18.30 8.25
C LYS A 163 -5.01 -18.03 9.72
N ASP A 164 -4.90 -16.78 10.17
CA ASP A 164 -5.14 -16.44 11.57
C ASP A 164 -6.61 -16.21 11.88
N GLY A 165 -7.45 -16.00 10.86
CA GLY A 165 -8.89 -15.77 11.01
C GLY A 165 -9.25 -14.41 11.62
N ILE A 166 -8.32 -13.44 11.63
CA ILE A 166 -8.50 -12.12 12.23
C ILE A 166 -9.23 -11.21 11.24
N LYS A 167 -10.35 -10.62 11.70
CA LYS A 167 -11.24 -9.78 10.89
C LYS A 167 -11.61 -8.52 11.67
N PRO A 168 -10.82 -7.45 11.59
CA PRO A 168 -11.14 -6.20 12.27
C PRO A 168 -12.44 -5.55 11.77
N GLU A 169 -13.06 -4.73 12.61
CA GLU A 169 -14.20 -3.86 12.24
C GLU A 169 -13.74 -2.78 11.24
N PHE A 170 -12.55 -2.20 11.49
CA PHE A 170 -11.84 -1.38 10.53
C PHE A 170 -10.34 -1.33 10.84
N VAL A 171 -9.54 -0.81 9.90
CA VAL A 171 -8.10 -0.68 10.00
C VAL A 171 -7.67 0.75 9.70
N ILE A 172 -6.78 1.30 10.51
CA ILE A 172 -6.01 2.50 10.17
C ILE A 172 -4.66 2.02 9.61
N SER A 173 -4.34 2.38 8.37
CA SER A 173 -3.01 2.20 7.80
C SER A 173 -2.15 3.42 8.11
N THR A 174 -0.94 3.18 8.61
CA THR A 174 -0.04 4.24 9.08
C THR A 174 0.98 4.69 8.03
N GLU A 175 0.79 4.31 6.78
CA GLU A 175 1.54 4.82 5.65
C GLU A 175 1.64 6.35 5.66
N PRO A 176 2.75 6.93 5.18
CA PRO A 176 2.93 8.39 5.20
C PRO A 176 1.81 9.10 4.43
N THR A 177 1.20 10.08 5.07
CA THR A 177 0.05 10.81 4.51
C THR A 177 0.25 12.31 4.43
N ASP A 178 1.45 12.82 4.70
CA ASP A 178 1.70 14.27 4.73
C ASP A 178 0.70 15.04 5.62
N GLY A 179 0.23 14.43 6.72
CA GLY A 179 -0.76 15.01 7.64
C GLY A 179 -2.19 15.06 7.10
N GLY A 180 -2.47 14.35 5.99
CA GLY A 180 -3.82 14.18 5.44
C GLY A 180 -4.49 12.89 5.89
N ILE A 181 -5.80 12.77 5.65
CA ILE A 181 -6.60 11.57 5.87
C ILE A 181 -6.85 10.93 4.52
N TYR A 182 -6.24 9.77 4.28
CA TYR A 182 -6.26 9.14 2.98
C TYR A 182 -7.33 8.05 2.91
N ARG A 183 -8.23 8.15 1.94
CA ARG A 183 -9.44 7.33 1.84
C ARG A 183 -9.48 6.41 0.62
N GLY A 184 -8.36 6.25 -0.07
CA GLY A 184 -8.26 5.38 -1.24
C GLY A 184 -6.94 5.52 -1.99
N HIS A 185 -6.69 4.57 -2.88
CA HIS A 185 -5.63 4.65 -3.89
C HIS A 185 -5.93 3.75 -5.08
N ARG A 186 -5.17 3.95 -6.14
CA ARG A 186 -5.20 3.10 -7.33
C ARG A 186 -4.63 1.73 -7.02
N GLY A 187 -5.21 0.71 -7.68
CA GLY A 187 -4.66 -0.63 -7.64
C GLY A 187 -3.45 -0.79 -8.55
N ARG A 188 -2.79 -1.94 -8.42
CA ARG A 188 -1.65 -2.38 -9.22
C ARG A 188 -1.83 -3.85 -9.60
N MET A 189 -1.33 -4.26 -10.75
CA MET A 189 -1.11 -5.66 -11.05
C MET A 189 0.10 -5.82 -11.98
N GLU A 190 0.72 -6.98 -11.91
CA GLU A 190 1.86 -7.32 -12.75
C GLU A 190 1.46 -8.37 -13.78
N ILE A 191 1.57 -7.99 -15.04
CA ILE A 191 1.14 -8.80 -16.17
C ILE A 191 2.36 -9.28 -16.94
N ARG A 192 2.37 -10.55 -17.33
CA ARG A 192 3.34 -11.14 -18.23
C ARG A 192 2.70 -11.39 -19.59
N VAL A 193 3.40 -10.98 -20.63
CA VAL A 193 3.03 -11.31 -22.02
C VAL A 193 4.16 -12.12 -22.62
N ASP A 194 3.88 -13.35 -22.99
CA ASP A 194 4.80 -14.24 -23.72
C ASP A 194 4.37 -14.32 -25.18
N VAL A 195 5.36 -14.25 -26.07
CA VAL A 195 5.14 -14.36 -27.52
C VAL A 195 6.04 -15.47 -28.07
N HIS A 196 5.44 -16.36 -28.88
CA HIS A 196 6.11 -17.44 -29.54
C HIS A 196 6.33 -17.15 -31.03
N GLY A 197 7.39 -17.72 -31.54
CA GLY A 197 7.79 -17.68 -32.95
C GLY A 197 8.44 -18.98 -33.37
N THR A 198 9.16 -18.94 -34.50
CA THR A 198 9.89 -20.11 -35.02
C THR A 198 11.30 -19.67 -35.41
N SER A 199 12.31 -20.30 -34.83
CA SER A 199 13.71 -19.99 -35.11
C SER A 199 14.16 -20.52 -36.48
N CYS A 200 15.04 -19.78 -37.09
CA CYS A 200 15.79 -20.19 -38.25
C CYS A 200 17.10 -19.40 -38.32
N HIS A 201 17.97 -19.73 -39.31
CA HIS A 201 19.21 -19.01 -39.53
C HIS A 201 18.96 -17.56 -39.95
N GLY A 202 19.57 -16.60 -39.26
CA GLY A 202 19.35 -15.17 -39.49
C GLY A 202 19.63 -14.65 -40.91
N SER A 203 20.39 -15.41 -41.72
CA SER A 203 20.59 -15.10 -43.14
C SER A 203 19.41 -15.45 -44.06
N ALA A 204 18.42 -16.18 -43.54
CA ALA A 204 17.23 -16.59 -44.29
C ALA A 204 15.96 -16.38 -43.38
N PRO A 205 15.69 -15.12 -42.97
CA PRO A 205 14.67 -14.83 -41.95
C PRO A 205 13.24 -15.24 -42.38
N ASP A 206 12.97 -15.30 -43.67
CA ASP A 206 11.67 -15.69 -44.23
C ASP A 206 11.29 -17.18 -43.94
N ARG A 207 12.23 -17.97 -43.44
CA ARG A 207 12.00 -19.37 -43.03
C ARG A 207 11.55 -19.52 -41.61
N GLY A 208 11.62 -18.45 -40.82
CA GLY A 208 11.20 -18.41 -39.42
C GLY A 208 10.07 -17.45 -39.20
N ASP A 209 9.73 -17.29 -37.93
CA ASP A 209 8.74 -16.34 -37.48
C ASP A 209 9.27 -15.63 -36.22
N ASN A 210 9.52 -14.33 -36.35
CA ASN A 210 10.29 -13.56 -35.36
C ASN A 210 9.42 -13.07 -34.20
N ALA A 211 9.55 -13.70 -33.03
CA ALA A 211 8.82 -13.33 -31.82
C ALA A 211 9.14 -11.89 -31.35
N ILE A 212 10.35 -11.37 -31.61
CA ILE A 212 10.69 -9.98 -31.22
C ILE A 212 9.91 -8.98 -32.08
N TYR A 213 9.70 -9.25 -33.37
CA TYR A 213 8.92 -8.35 -34.22
C TYR A 213 7.43 -8.34 -33.82
N LYS A 214 6.87 -9.51 -33.47
CA LYS A 214 5.51 -9.59 -32.90
C LYS A 214 5.41 -8.81 -31.60
N MET A 215 6.40 -8.97 -30.70
CA MET A 215 6.43 -8.27 -29.42
C MET A 215 6.56 -6.74 -29.61
N ALA A 216 7.31 -6.28 -30.60
CA ALA A 216 7.41 -4.85 -30.91
C ALA A 216 6.07 -4.23 -31.29
N ASP A 217 5.23 -4.95 -32.06
CA ASP A 217 3.86 -4.51 -32.37
C ASP A 217 3.01 -4.43 -31.08
N ILE A 218 3.10 -5.43 -30.20
CA ILE A 218 2.37 -5.43 -28.92
C ILE A 218 2.82 -4.28 -28.02
N ILE A 219 4.13 -4.01 -27.90
CA ILE A 219 4.68 -2.87 -27.15
C ILE A 219 4.16 -1.54 -27.69
N ALA A 220 4.04 -1.42 -29.01
CA ALA A 220 3.46 -0.22 -29.63
C ALA A 220 2.00 -0.02 -29.23
N ASP A 221 1.20 -1.08 -29.20
CA ASP A 221 -0.19 -1.06 -28.75
C ASP A 221 -0.31 -0.72 -27.26
N VAL A 222 0.52 -1.31 -26.39
CA VAL A 222 0.58 -0.99 -24.96
C VAL A 222 0.93 0.48 -24.74
N ARG A 223 1.86 1.02 -25.52
CA ARG A 223 2.17 2.46 -25.46
C ARG A 223 0.97 3.32 -25.85
N ALA A 224 0.17 2.86 -26.82
CA ALA A 224 -1.04 3.55 -27.26
C ALA A 224 -2.11 3.63 -26.15
N LEU A 225 -2.22 2.62 -25.27
CA LEU A 225 -3.12 2.67 -24.09
C LEU A 225 -2.83 3.87 -23.18
N ASN A 226 -1.56 4.26 -23.02
CA ASN A 226 -1.22 5.43 -22.20
C ASN A 226 -1.41 6.77 -22.94
N ASN A 227 -1.16 6.80 -24.24
CA ASN A 227 -0.98 8.05 -24.99
C ASN A 227 -2.23 8.48 -25.76
N ASN A 228 -3.10 7.54 -26.13
CA ASN A 228 -4.28 7.84 -26.92
C ASN A 228 -5.36 8.53 -26.07
N GLY A 229 -6.19 9.33 -26.73
CA GLY A 229 -7.50 9.77 -26.23
C GLY A 229 -8.57 8.67 -26.37
N CYS A 230 -9.84 9.09 -26.25
CA CYS A 230 -11.01 8.22 -26.34
C CYS A 230 -11.92 8.57 -27.53
N ASP A 231 -11.44 9.37 -28.49
CA ASP A 231 -12.22 9.70 -29.66
C ASP A 231 -12.47 8.49 -30.56
N GLU A 232 -13.47 8.59 -31.44
CA GLU A 232 -13.90 7.47 -32.29
C GLU A 232 -12.85 7.11 -33.37
N SER A 233 -11.86 7.96 -33.60
CA SER A 233 -10.82 7.75 -34.60
C SER A 233 -9.69 6.85 -34.13
N THR A 234 -9.63 6.56 -32.81
CA THR A 234 -8.57 5.71 -32.25
C THR A 234 -8.96 4.24 -32.22
N ASP A 235 -8.13 3.36 -32.80
CA ASP A 235 -8.31 1.91 -32.75
C ASP A 235 -8.16 1.39 -31.30
N ILE A 236 -7.19 1.97 -30.57
CA ILE A 236 -6.95 1.68 -29.15
C ILE A 236 -7.40 2.88 -28.34
N LYS A 237 -8.48 2.73 -27.57
CA LYS A 237 -8.94 3.75 -26.62
C LYS A 237 -7.95 3.85 -25.46
N GLY A 238 -7.48 5.06 -25.19
CA GLY A 238 -6.54 5.30 -24.09
C GLY A 238 -7.15 5.04 -22.70
N LEU A 239 -6.30 4.78 -21.71
CA LEU A 239 -6.72 4.54 -20.31
C LEU A 239 -7.47 5.73 -19.69
N VAL A 240 -7.32 6.92 -20.26
CA VAL A 240 -8.10 8.11 -19.90
C VAL A 240 -9.62 7.91 -20.10
N LYS A 241 -10.05 6.89 -20.84
CA LYS A 241 -11.46 6.51 -21.00
C LYS A 241 -12.16 6.27 -19.65
N MET A 242 -11.43 5.78 -18.63
CA MET A 242 -12.01 5.50 -17.33
C MET A 242 -12.45 6.77 -16.57
N LEU A 243 -11.99 7.96 -17.00
CA LEU A 243 -12.41 9.25 -16.45
C LEU A 243 -13.66 9.82 -17.14
N ASP A 244 -14.20 9.13 -18.15
CA ASP A 244 -15.33 9.56 -18.95
C ASP A 244 -16.58 8.73 -18.59
N PRO A 245 -17.73 9.35 -18.24
CA PRO A 245 -18.96 8.64 -17.91
C PRO A 245 -19.49 7.77 -19.07
N LYS A 246 -19.06 8.01 -20.31
CA LYS A 246 -19.42 7.16 -21.45
C LYS A 246 -18.85 5.73 -21.32
N TYR A 247 -17.65 5.60 -20.76
CA TYR A 247 -16.93 4.33 -20.66
C TYR A 247 -16.91 3.76 -19.23
N ASN A 248 -17.13 4.60 -18.22
CA ASN A 248 -17.13 4.23 -16.81
C ASN A 248 -18.30 4.92 -16.07
N PRO A 249 -19.56 4.64 -16.42
CA PRO A 249 -20.70 5.42 -15.95
C PRO A 249 -20.92 5.38 -14.43
N GLU A 250 -20.51 4.29 -13.78
CA GLU A 250 -20.73 4.08 -12.34
C GLU A 250 -19.60 4.63 -11.47
N HIS A 251 -18.37 4.68 -11.99
CA HIS A 251 -17.17 4.97 -11.19
C HIS A 251 -16.26 6.08 -11.76
N PHE A 252 -16.72 6.84 -12.74
CA PHE A 252 -15.89 7.87 -13.38
C PHE A 252 -15.46 9.00 -12.39
N GLU A 253 -16.33 9.36 -11.44
CA GLU A 253 -16.01 10.36 -10.41
C GLU A 253 -14.90 9.85 -9.49
N ASP A 254 -14.98 8.59 -9.06
CA ASP A 254 -13.97 7.96 -8.23
C ASP A 254 -12.65 7.82 -9.00
N ALA A 255 -12.72 7.45 -10.29
CA ALA A 255 -11.56 7.39 -11.15
C ALA A 255 -10.93 8.78 -11.37
N ARG A 256 -11.71 9.85 -11.43
CA ARG A 256 -11.20 11.22 -11.48
C ARG A 256 -10.49 11.61 -10.19
N PHE A 257 -11.03 11.22 -9.04
CA PHE A 257 -10.39 11.44 -7.76
C PHE A 257 -9.06 10.66 -7.66
N LEU A 258 -9.06 9.37 -7.96
CA LEU A 258 -7.86 8.51 -7.86
C LEU A 258 -6.81 8.80 -8.95
N GLY A 259 -7.25 9.31 -10.10
CA GLY A 259 -6.43 9.47 -11.30
C GLY A 259 -6.58 8.29 -12.26
N ARG A 260 -6.16 8.49 -13.50
CA ARG A 260 -6.20 7.46 -14.54
C ARG A 260 -5.25 6.30 -14.23
N GLY A 261 -5.57 5.11 -14.72
CA GLY A 261 -4.66 3.98 -14.78
C GLY A 261 -3.46 4.24 -15.69
N THR A 262 -2.44 3.40 -15.56
CA THR A 262 -1.26 3.37 -16.45
C THR A 262 -0.91 1.93 -16.82
N CYS A 263 -0.22 1.76 -17.95
CA CYS A 263 0.22 0.46 -18.44
C CYS A 263 1.66 0.61 -18.95
N THR A 264 2.64 0.18 -18.15
CA THR A 264 4.05 0.42 -18.46
C THR A 264 4.78 -0.90 -18.70
N VAL A 265 5.39 -1.06 -19.88
CA VAL A 265 6.33 -2.16 -20.10
C VAL A 265 7.58 -1.86 -19.26
N SER A 266 7.81 -2.67 -18.24
CA SER A 266 8.90 -2.48 -17.26
C SER A 266 10.12 -3.35 -17.54
N GLN A 267 9.94 -4.49 -18.19
CA GLN A 267 11.02 -5.43 -18.53
C GLN A 267 10.76 -6.09 -19.86
N ILE A 268 11.83 -6.53 -20.53
CA ILE A 268 11.78 -7.35 -21.73
C ILE A 268 12.77 -8.50 -21.63
N PHE A 269 12.33 -9.71 -21.99
CA PHE A 269 13.11 -10.93 -21.97
C PHE A 269 13.12 -11.54 -23.36
N TYR A 270 14.29 -11.99 -23.82
CA TYR A 270 14.40 -12.77 -25.05
C TYR A 270 15.10 -14.10 -24.78
N THR A 271 14.71 -15.13 -25.53
CA THR A 271 15.27 -16.45 -25.39
C THR A 271 15.77 -17.02 -26.72
N SER A 272 16.19 -16.14 -27.63
CA SER A 272 16.80 -16.53 -28.90
C SER A 272 17.95 -17.51 -28.69
N PRO A 273 18.01 -18.59 -29.46
CA PRO A 273 19.06 -19.60 -29.30
C PRO A 273 20.47 -19.04 -29.64
N SER A 274 20.55 -18.02 -30.47
CA SER A 274 21.82 -17.31 -30.76
C SER A 274 21.58 -15.93 -31.37
N ARG A 275 22.65 -15.08 -31.40
CA ARG A 275 22.60 -13.75 -32.02
C ARG A 275 22.45 -13.77 -33.53
N CYS A 276 22.64 -14.89 -34.19
CA CYS A 276 22.50 -15.08 -35.62
C CYS A 276 21.31 -15.94 -36.04
N ALA A 277 20.35 -16.15 -35.11
CA ALA A 277 19.11 -16.85 -35.36
C ALA A 277 17.90 -15.88 -35.24
N VAL A 278 16.81 -16.21 -35.93
CA VAL A 278 15.52 -15.59 -35.73
C VAL A 278 15.02 -15.98 -34.32
N ALA A 279 14.50 -15.02 -33.55
CA ALA A 279 14.02 -15.23 -32.21
C ALA A 279 12.72 -16.06 -32.23
N ASP A 280 12.69 -17.16 -31.45
CA ASP A 280 11.53 -18.05 -31.29
C ASP A 280 10.68 -17.73 -30.07
N SER A 281 11.14 -16.83 -29.21
CA SER A 281 10.35 -16.32 -28.07
C SER A 281 10.80 -14.94 -27.65
N CYS A 282 9.87 -14.22 -27.04
CA CYS A 282 10.08 -12.93 -26.40
C CYS A 282 9.01 -12.74 -25.34
N ALA A 283 9.36 -12.17 -24.20
CA ALA A 283 8.38 -11.86 -23.16
C ALA A 283 8.58 -10.45 -22.62
N ILE A 284 7.52 -9.85 -22.09
CA ILE A 284 7.56 -8.57 -21.37
C ILE A 284 6.85 -8.67 -20.03
N SER A 285 7.28 -7.84 -19.09
CA SER A 285 6.53 -7.51 -17.87
C SER A 285 5.86 -6.16 -18.04
N ILE A 286 4.62 -6.07 -17.55
CA ILE A 286 3.82 -4.83 -17.55
C ILE A 286 3.44 -4.50 -16.12
N ASP A 287 3.81 -3.31 -15.65
CA ASP A 287 3.22 -2.66 -14.48
C ASP A 287 1.91 -2.00 -14.90
N ARG A 288 0.79 -2.51 -14.41
CA ARG A 288 -0.56 -2.02 -14.70
C ARG A 288 -1.14 -1.35 -13.45
N ARG A 289 -1.22 -0.02 -13.45
CA ARG A 289 -1.94 0.72 -12.41
C ARG A 289 -3.39 0.84 -12.79
N MET A 290 -4.28 0.40 -11.89
CA MET A 290 -5.73 0.36 -12.09
C MET A 290 -6.41 1.53 -11.39
N THR A 291 -7.53 2.00 -11.95
CA THR A 291 -8.38 3.00 -11.30
C THR A 291 -9.77 2.42 -10.99
N ALA A 292 -10.64 3.22 -10.38
CA ALA A 292 -12.00 2.79 -10.07
C ALA A 292 -12.77 2.40 -11.33
N GLY A 293 -13.46 1.26 -11.27
CA GLY A 293 -14.17 0.65 -12.41
C GLY A 293 -13.35 -0.38 -13.18
N GLU A 294 -12.06 -0.57 -12.85
CA GLU A 294 -11.22 -1.61 -13.46
C GLU A 294 -11.04 -2.80 -12.51
N THR A 295 -11.05 -4.01 -13.08
CA THR A 295 -10.81 -5.28 -12.38
C THR A 295 -9.64 -6.00 -13.03
N TRP A 296 -9.14 -7.06 -12.38
CA TRP A 296 -8.04 -7.85 -12.94
C TRP A 296 -8.43 -8.50 -14.29
N GLU A 297 -9.68 -8.98 -14.41
CA GLU A 297 -10.21 -9.55 -15.64
C GLU A 297 -10.20 -8.49 -16.76
N SER A 298 -10.74 -7.31 -16.48
CA SER A 298 -10.80 -6.23 -17.45
C SER A 298 -9.40 -5.80 -17.93
N CYS A 299 -8.41 -5.80 -17.03
CA CYS A 299 -7.05 -5.42 -17.37
C CYS A 299 -6.33 -6.50 -18.20
N LEU A 300 -6.50 -7.79 -17.88
CA LEU A 300 -5.94 -8.87 -18.71
C LEU A 300 -6.62 -8.91 -20.08
N ASP A 301 -7.94 -8.75 -20.13
CA ASP A 301 -8.70 -8.75 -21.38
C ASP A 301 -8.36 -7.52 -22.24
N GLU A 302 -8.04 -6.39 -21.64
CA GLU A 302 -7.56 -5.22 -22.38
C GLU A 302 -6.29 -5.56 -23.17
N ILE A 303 -5.32 -6.23 -22.56
CA ILE A 303 -4.08 -6.64 -23.23
C ILE A 303 -4.36 -7.74 -24.28
N ARG A 304 -5.17 -8.74 -23.95
CA ARG A 304 -5.57 -9.82 -24.89
C ARG A 304 -6.29 -9.29 -26.11
N ASN A 305 -7.02 -8.18 -25.96
CA ASN A 305 -7.81 -7.56 -27.03
C ASN A 305 -7.06 -6.50 -27.84
N LEU A 306 -5.79 -6.23 -27.55
CA LEU A 306 -4.98 -5.34 -28.37
C LEU A 306 -4.91 -5.85 -29.83
N PRO A 307 -4.94 -4.96 -30.85
CA PRO A 307 -4.87 -5.35 -32.25
C PRO A 307 -3.73 -6.30 -32.59
N ALA A 308 -2.52 -6.03 -32.05
CA ALA A 308 -1.36 -6.89 -32.25
C ALA A 308 -1.53 -8.25 -31.57
N ALA A 309 -2.06 -8.31 -30.34
CA ALA A 309 -2.31 -9.57 -29.65
C ALA A 309 -3.31 -10.45 -30.42
N LYS A 310 -4.40 -9.85 -30.91
CA LYS A 310 -5.39 -10.55 -31.76
C LYS A 310 -4.80 -10.99 -33.10
N LYS A 311 -3.95 -10.16 -33.72
CA LYS A 311 -3.29 -10.49 -34.98
C LYS A 311 -2.45 -11.76 -34.89
N TYR A 312 -1.78 -11.95 -33.75
CA TYR A 312 -0.89 -13.08 -33.53
C TYR A 312 -1.55 -14.27 -32.80
N GLY A 313 -2.73 -14.06 -32.23
CA GLY A 313 -3.60 -15.12 -31.72
C GLY A 313 -2.93 -16.06 -30.71
N ASP A 314 -2.90 -17.35 -31.03
CA ASP A 314 -2.36 -18.39 -30.12
C ASP A 314 -0.86 -18.28 -29.83
N ASP A 315 -0.12 -17.49 -30.59
CA ASP A 315 1.28 -17.20 -30.30
C ASP A 315 1.46 -16.23 -29.13
N VAL A 316 0.39 -15.60 -28.63
CA VAL A 316 0.41 -14.63 -27.54
C VAL A 316 -0.28 -15.18 -26.32
N LYS A 317 0.45 -15.30 -25.21
CA LYS A 317 -0.09 -15.67 -23.90
C LYS A 317 0.00 -14.49 -22.96
N VAL A 318 -1.13 -14.10 -22.37
CA VAL A 318 -1.21 -13.04 -21.35
C VAL A 318 -1.58 -13.68 -20.02
N SER A 319 -0.76 -13.49 -19.00
CA SER A 319 -0.93 -14.06 -17.66
C SER A 319 -0.58 -13.03 -16.58
N MET A 320 -1.00 -13.28 -15.36
CA MET A 320 -0.62 -12.53 -14.18
C MET A 320 0.59 -13.20 -13.52
N TYR A 321 1.49 -12.39 -12.93
CA TYR A 321 2.57 -12.93 -12.14
C TYR A 321 2.05 -13.50 -10.81
N MET A 322 2.79 -14.48 -10.29
CA MET A 322 2.61 -15.01 -8.93
C MET A 322 3.79 -14.58 -8.08
N TYR A 323 3.53 -14.33 -6.81
CA TYR A 323 4.54 -14.07 -5.78
C TYR A 323 4.61 -15.30 -4.86
N ASP A 324 5.81 -15.83 -4.66
CA ASP A 324 6.08 -17.07 -3.92
C ASP A 324 7.39 -17.05 -3.11
N ARG A 325 7.91 -15.83 -2.83
CA ARG A 325 9.12 -15.71 -2.01
C ARG A 325 8.82 -16.14 -0.57
N PRO A 326 9.70 -16.95 0.04
CA PRO A 326 9.56 -17.28 1.46
C PRO A 326 9.78 -16.05 2.32
N SER A 327 8.97 -15.92 3.37
CA SER A 327 9.16 -14.91 4.41
C SER A 327 10.42 -15.19 5.23
N TRP A 328 10.79 -14.28 6.12
CA TRP A 328 11.91 -14.47 7.04
C TRP A 328 11.75 -15.71 7.95
N THR A 329 10.53 -16.19 8.17
CA THR A 329 10.26 -17.44 8.90
C THR A 329 10.47 -18.68 8.04
N GLY A 330 10.57 -18.53 6.72
CA GLY A 330 10.60 -19.60 5.75
C GLY A 330 9.22 -20.03 5.25
N GLU A 331 8.12 -19.45 5.75
CA GLU A 331 6.76 -19.69 5.25
C GLU A 331 6.61 -19.10 3.84
N VAL A 332 5.98 -19.84 2.95
CA VAL A 332 5.62 -19.40 1.60
C VAL A 332 4.11 -19.27 1.51
N TYR A 333 3.64 -18.06 1.28
CA TYR A 333 2.25 -17.79 1.00
C TYR A 333 2.10 -17.34 -0.45
N GLU A 334 1.89 -18.30 -1.35
CA GLU A 334 1.73 -18.01 -2.78
C GLU A 334 0.48 -17.17 -3.03
N THR A 335 0.65 -16.06 -3.75
CA THR A 335 -0.46 -15.17 -4.13
C THR A 335 -0.22 -14.54 -5.49
N GLU A 336 -1.29 -14.20 -6.17
CA GLU A 336 -1.23 -13.48 -7.43
C GLU A 336 -0.78 -12.03 -7.23
N ALA A 337 0.04 -11.49 -8.14
CA ALA A 337 0.49 -10.10 -8.17
C ALA A 337 -0.66 -9.17 -8.63
N TYR A 338 -1.71 -9.14 -7.82
CA TYR A 338 -2.93 -8.35 -7.99
C TYR A 338 -3.26 -7.60 -6.70
N PHE A 339 -3.28 -6.31 -6.80
CA PHE A 339 -3.41 -5.34 -5.72
C PHE A 339 -4.59 -4.43 -6.04
N PRO A 340 -5.82 -4.76 -5.58
CA PRO A 340 -7.05 -4.09 -6.03
C PRO A 340 -7.12 -2.62 -5.64
N THR A 341 -7.73 -1.82 -6.51
CA THR A 341 -8.18 -0.46 -6.20
C THR A 341 -9.25 -0.48 -5.11
N TRP A 342 -9.25 0.52 -4.26
CA TRP A 342 -10.29 0.75 -3.26
C TRP A 342 -10.48 2.25 -3.00
N ILE A 343 -11.66 2.65 -2.57
CA ILE A 343 -11.97 4.02 -2.19
C ILE A 343 -13.22 4.08 -1.28
N ASN A 344 -13.18 4.96 -0.29
CA ASN A 344 -14.28 5.25 0.61
C ASN A 344 -14.91 6.63 0.34
N LYS A 345 -16.15 6.79 0.80
CA LYS A 345 -16.75 8.13 0.97
C LYS A 345 -16.09 8.86 2.14
N GLU A 346 -16.04 10.18 2.09
CA GLU A 346 -15.60 10.99 3.22
C GLU A 346 -16.54 10.87 4.43
N THR A 347 -17.81 10.53 4.19
CA THR A 347 -18.84 10.30 5.20
C THR A 347 -18.80 8.90 5.81
N ALA A 348 -17.91 8.02 5.35
CA ALA A 348 -17.75 6.69 5.95
C ALA A 348 -17.35 6.81 7.41
N PRO A 349 -17.92 6.00 8.33
CA PRO A 349 -17.72 6.18 9.78
C PRO A 349 -16.27 6.22 10.21
N HIS A 350 -15.42 5.36 9.64
CA HIS A 350 -14.00 5.28 9.95
C HIS A 350 -13.21 6.48 9.38
N VAL A 351 -13.57 7.01 8.20
CA VAL A 351 -12.99 8.24 7.65
C VAL A 351 -13.44 9.44 8.48
N LYS A 352 -14.76 9.51 8.77
CA LYS A 352 -15.34 10.59 9.57
C LYS A 352 -14.72 10.67 10.96
N ALA A 353 -14.44 9.54 11.59
CA ALA A 353 -13.81 9.49 12.91
C ALA A 353 -12.45 10.21 12.93
N LEU A 354 -11.61 10.01 11.90
CA LEU A 354 -10.34 10.73 11.78
C LEU A 354 -10.54 12.21 11.44
N VAL A 355 -11.51 12.54 10.58
CA VAL A 355 -11.83 13.93 10.24
C VAL A 355 -12.29 14.69 11.48
N ASP A 356 -13.18 14.11 12.27
CA ASP A 356 -13.70 14.72 13.50
C ASP A 356 -12.58 14.87 14.56
N ALA A 357 -11.73 13.85 14.72
CA ALA A 357 -10.55 13.91 15.59
C ALA A 357 -9.60 15.03 15.18
N HIS A 358 -9.26 15.10 13.90
CA HIS A 358 -8.38 16.13 13.37
C HIS A 358 -8.95 17.53 13.62
N LYS A 359 -10.23 17.76 13.29
CA LYS A 359 -10.88 19.04 13.48
C LYS A 359 -10.94 19.47 14.93
N ALA A 360 -11.20 18.53 15.85
CA ALA A 360 -11.27 18.81 17.27
C ALA A 360 -9.89 19.19 17.86
N MET A 361 -8.80 18.59 17.38
CA MET A 361 -7.47 18.81 17.95
C MET A 361 -6.65 19.89 17.21
N PHE A 362 -6.82 20.00 15.89
CA PHE A 362 -5.92 20.75 15.02
C PHE A 362 -6.64 21.73 14.06
N GLY A 363 -7.98 21.65 13.97
CA GLY A 363 -8.77 22.49 13.07
C GLY A 363 -8.99 21.88 11.69
N ASP A 364 -9.46 22.68 10.75
CA ASP A 364 -9.87 22.22 9.41
C ASP A 364 -8.72 22.10 8.41
N GLU A 365 -7.60 22.76 8.67
CA GLU A 365 -6.46 22.77 7.76
C GLU A 365 -5.57 21.55 8.02
N ARG A 366 -5.07 20.98 6.93
CA ARG A 366 -4.12 19.87 6.97
C ARG A 366 -2.83 20.32 7.65
N ILE A 367 -2.38 19.53 8.62
CA ILE A 367 -1.15 19.78 9.38
C ILE A 367 -0.05 18.78 9.00
N GLY A 368 1.15 19.08 9.40
CA GLY A 368 2.33 18.22 9.34
C GLY A 368 3.59 19.05 9.07
N CYS A 369 4.73 18.39 9.09
CA CYS A 369 6.04 19.02 9.01
C CYS A 369 6.65 18.92 7.61
N GLU A 370 7.68 19.73 7.36
CA GLU A 370 8.57 19.52 6.23
C GLU A 370 9.27 18.15 6.38
N PRO A 371 9.69 17.45 5.32
CA PRO A 371 9.89 18.00 3.98
C PRO A 371 8.75 17.73 3.00
N SER A 372 7.50 17.72 3.42
CA SER A 372 6.40 17.60 2.47
C SER A 372 6.58 18.59 1.32
N MET A 373 6.74 18.04 0.13
CA MET A 373 7.06 18.83 -1.08
C MET A 373 5.99 19.85 -1.42
N ASP A 374 4.76 19.52 -1.14
CA ASP A 374 3.61 20.34 -1.53
C ASP A 374 3.24 21.36 -0.47
N LYS A 375 4.06 21.49 0.56
CA LYS A 375 3.82 22.43 1.65
C LYS A 375 2.35 22.41 2.02
N ARG A 376 1.85 21.36 2.47
CA ARG A 376 0.47 21.01 2.92
C ARG A 376 -0.60 22.13 2.84
N THR A 377 -0.19 23.40 2.77
CA THR A 377 -1.04 24.57 2.61
C THR A 377 -1.84 24.49 1.31
N GLY A 378 -3.16 24.50 1.44
CA GLY A 378 -4.08 24.43 0.30
C GLY A 378 -4.36 23.02 -0.24
N ARG A 379 -3.73 21.96 0.31
CA ARG A 379 -4.13 20.57 0.03
C ARG A 379 -5.38 20.21 0.85
N PRO A 380 -6.30 19.39 0.31
CA PRO A 380 -7.46 18.95 1.06
C PRO A 380 -7.06 18.08 2.25
N LEU A 381 -7.86 18.12 3.33
CA LEU A 381 -7.66 17.24 4.48
C LEU A 381 -7.85 15.76 4.08
N CYS A 382 -8.92 15.46 3.34
CA CYS A 382 -9.15 14.14 2.79
C CYS A 382 -8.50 14.01 1.41
N ASP A 383 -7.61 13.03 1.24
CA ASP A 383 -6.85 12.83 0.01
C ASP A 383 -6.67 11.33 -0.30
N LYS A 384 -5.70 10.98 -1.10
CA LYS A 384 -5.37 9.63 -1.56
C LYS A 384 -3.86 9.45 -1.64
N TRP A 385 -3.39 8.20 -1.57
CA TRP A 385 -2.02 7.88 -1.94
C TRP A 385 -1.83 7.84 -3.45
N THR A 386 -0.61 8.10 -3.87
CA THR A 386 -0.16 7.92 -5.26
C THR A 386 0.34 6.49 -5.53
N PHE A 387 0.71 5.77 -4.49
CA PHE A 387 1.16 4.37 -4.47
C PHE A 387 0.10 3.43 -3.88
N SER A 388 0.37 2.14 -3.84
CA SER A 388 -0.47 1.12 -3.22
C SER A 388 0.07 0.74 -1.84
N THR A 389 -0.79 0.20 -0.98
CA THR A 389 -0.52 -0.12 0.41
C THR A 389 -1.20 -1.45 0.78
N ASN A 390 -0.99 -1.96 1.97
CA ASN A 390 -1.71 -3.13 2.51
C ASN A 390 -3.25 -3.06 2.38
N CYS A 391 -3.81 -1.86 2.26
CA CYS A 391 -5.25 -1.66 2.09
C CYS A 391 -5.81 -2.29 0.81
N VAL A 392 -4.96 -2.67 -0.17
CA VAL A 392 -5.36 -3.47 -1.32
C VAL A 392 -6.00 -4.79 -0.91
N SER A 393 -5.48 -5.43 0.13
CA SER A 393 -6.09 -6.66 0.65
C SER A 393 -7.11 -6.38 1.73
N ILE A 394 -6.83 -5.49 2.68
CA ILE A 394 -7.73 -5.15 3.78
C ILE A 394 -9.11 -4.78 3.22
N GLN A 395 -9.20 -3.74 2.43
CA GLN A 395 -10.46 -3.30 1.84
C GLN A 395 -10.67 -3.80 0.42
N GLY A 396 -9.65 -3.72 -0.43
CA GLY A 396 -9.78 -4.07 -1.83
C GLY A 396 -10.20 -5.52 -2.06
N ARG A 397 -9.66 -6.48 -1.29
CA ARG A 397 -10.03 -7.91 -1.35
C ARG A 397 -11.12 -8.27 -0.37
N TYR A 398 -10.98 -7.95 0.91
CA TYR A 398 -11.84 -8.49 1.97
C TYR A 398 -12.97 -7.56 2.40
N GLY A 399 -12.96 -6.31 1.96
CA GLY A 399 -14.00 -5.34 2.29
C GLY A 399 -13.98 -4.89 3.74
N ILE A 400 -12.88 -5.11 4.46
CA ILE A 400 -12.67 -4.54 5.79
C ILE A 400 -12.43 -3.05 5.59
N PRO A 401 -13.24 -2.16 6.18
CA PRO A 401 -13.04 -0.72 6.04
C PRO A 401 -11.62 -0.30 6.40
N CYS A 402 -11.00 0.54 5.56
CA CYS A 402 -9.64 1.01 5.78
C CYS A 402 -9.53 2.51 5.54
N VAL A 403 -8.66 3.18 6.28
CA VAL A 403 -8.37 4.62 6.11
C VAL A 403 -6.91 4.86 6.49
N GLY A 404 -6.28 5.81 5.82
CA GLY A 404 -4.90 6.16 6.08
C GLY A 404 -4.73 7.40 6.92
N PHE A 405 -3.83 7.31 7.88
CA PHE A 405 -3.22 8.44 8.56
C PHE A 405 -1.91 7.99 9.18
N GLY A 406 -0.79 8.51 8.71
CA GLY A 406 0.53 8.16 9.24
C GLY A 406 1.50 9.33 9.25
N PRO A 407 2.51 9.26 10.11
CA PRO A 407 3.58 10.25 10.16
C PRO A 407 4.44 10.16 8.89
N GLY A 408 5.17 11.24 8.59
CA GLY A 408 6.06 11.28 7.44
C GLY A 408 5.38 11.75 6.16
N ALA A 409 6.14 11.73 5.09
CA ALA A 409 5.77 12.27 3.80
C ALA A 409 6.00 11.28 2.67
N GLU A 410 5.03 11.18 1.72
CA GLU A 410 5.15 10.33 0.51
C GLU A 410 6.46 10.60 -0.26
N SER A 411 6.94 11.85 -0.26
CA SER A 411 8.19 12.23 -0.95
C SER A 411 9.45 11.62 -0.33
N GLN A 412 9.35 11.08 0.88
CA GLN A 412 10.46 10.42 1.58
C GLN A 412 10.49 8.90 1.30
N ALA A 413 9.36 8.32 0.93
CA ALA A 413 9.28 6.89 0.60
C ALA A 413 10.28 6.53 -0.50
N HIS A 414 11.08 5.49 -0.27
CA HIS A 414 12.13 4.98 -1.18
C HIS A 414 13.24 5.98 -1.53
N ALA A 415 13.23 7.19 -0.97
CA ALA A 415 14.24 8.22 -1.23
C ALA A 415 15.50 8.00 -0.35
N PRO A 416 16.69 8.45 -0.81
CA PRO A 416 17.82 8.61 0.09
C PRO A 416 17.58 9.80 1.04
N ASN A 417 18.31 9.83 2.15
CA ASN A 417 18.20 10.87 3.18
C ASN A 417 16.79 10.97 3.78
N GLU A 418 16.16 9.82 3.95
CA GLU A 418 14.83 9.72 4.52
C GLU A 418 14.78 10.27 5.94
N VAL A 419 13.78 11.08 6.23
CA VAL A 419 13.55 11.69 7.54
C VAL A 419 12.08 11.64 7.94
N THR A 420 11.86 11.58 9.26
CA THR A 420 10.54 11.73 9.87
C THR A 420 10.62 12.80 10.96
N TYR A 421 9.60 13.65 11.02
CA TYR A 421 9.51 14.65 12.06
C TYR A 421 8.92 14.08 13.35
N LYS A 422 9.54 14.41 14.49
CA LYS A 422 9.09 13.98 15.82
C LYS A 422 7.68 14.49 16.13
N ASP A 423 7.30 15.67 15.62
CA ASP A 423 5.96 16.21 15.75
C ASP A 423 4.92 15.38 15.01
N ASP A 424 5.27 14.80 13.86
CA ASP A 424 4.37 13.92 13.12
C ASP A 424 4.10 12.62 13.89
N LEU A 425 5.09 12.06 14.61
CA LEU A 425 4.89 10.89 15.48
C LEU A 425 3.89 11.18 16.60
N VAL A 426 4.07 12.31 17.27
CA VAL A 426 3.19 12.76 18.38
C VAL A 426 1.78 13.01 17.87
N THR A 427 1.65 13.69 16.73
CA THR A 427 0.37 13.95 16.10
C THR A 427 -0.35 12.67 15.72
N ALA A 428 0.34 11.72 15.10
CA ALA A 428 -0.25 10.45 14.70
C ALA A 428 -0.74 9.65 15.92
N ALA A 429 0.06 9.55 16.98
CA ALA A 429 -0.34 8.87 18.20
C ALA A 429 -1.60 9.48 18.82
N ALA A 430 -1.68 10.81 18.91
CA ALA A 430 -2.87 11.51 19.40
C ALA A 430 -4.10 11.27 18.52
N MET A 431 -3.91 11.31 17.18
CA MET A 431 -4.98 11.06 16.22
C MET A 431 -5.57 9.66 16.34
N TYR A 432 -4.73 8.63 16.51
CA TYR A 432 -5.23 7.26 16.68
C TYR A 432 -6.08 7.12 17.93
N VAL A 433 -5.63 7.65 19.09
CA VAL A 433 -6.40 7.62 20.31
C VAL A 433 -7.76 8.29 20.15
N ALA A 434 -7.79 9.50 19.59
CA ALA A 434 -9.02 10.26 19.41
C ALA A 434 -9.96 9.58 18.40
N ALA A 435 -9.46 9.18 17.23
CA ALA A 435 -10.26 8.62 16.16
C ALA A 435 -10.93 7.30 16.57
N LEU A 436 -10.21 6.39 17.26
CA LEU A 436 -10.78 5.14 17.70
C LEU A 436 -11.91 5.33 18.71
N ASN A 437 -11.86 6.41 19.50
CA ASN A 437 -12.93 6.75 20.45
C ASN A 437 -14.10 7.53 19.81
N LEU A 438 -13.91 8.12 18.64
CA LEU A 438 -14.96 8.79 17.88
C LEU A 438 -15.63 7.87 16.84
N TYR A 439 -15.09 6.67 16.64
CA TYR A 439 -15.65 5.72 15.69
C TYR A 439 -17.04 5.23 16.16
N ASP A 440 -18.04 5.44 15.30
CA ASP A 440 -19.41 5.00 15.53
C ASP A 440 -19.94 4.30 14.26
N PRO A 441 -19.95 2.96 14.23
CA PRO A 441 -20.42 2.19 13.08
C PRO A 441 -21.91 2.41 12.78
N SER A 442 -22.71 2.90 13.74
CA SER A 442 -24.14 3.18 13.51
C SER A 442 -24.39 4.39 12.61
N GLN A 443 -23.35 5.22 12.37
CA GLN A 443 -23.41 6.37 11.46
C GLN A 443 -23.18 6.01 9.99
N ALA A 444 -23.08 4.71 9.67
CA ALA A 444 -22.91 4.25 8.29
C ALA A 444 -24.16 4.60 7.47
N ASP A 445 -24.00 5.48 6.50
CA ASP A 445 -25.02 5.87 5.53
C ASP A 445 -24.93 4.96 4.30
N GLY A 446 -25.45 3.73 4.42
CA GLY A 446 -25.35 2.71 3.37
C GLY A 446 -23.94 2.11 3.24
N ASP A 447 -23.61 1.60 2.03
CA ASP A 447 -22.27 1.11 1.74
C ASP A 447 -21.27 2.28 1.69
N ALA A 448 -20.35 2.30 2.65
CA ALA A 448 -19.35 3.34 2.79
C ALA A 448 -18.19 3.20 1.78
N THR A 449 -18.07 2.02 1.15
CA THR A 449 -17.12 1.76 0.06
C THR A 449 -17.76 2.20 -1.26
N VAL A 450 -17.15 3.18 -1.91
CA VAL A 450 -17.61 3.67 -3.22
C VAL A 450 -17.24 2.69 -4.33
N PHE A 451 -16.04 2.13 -4.25
CA PHE A 451 -15.53 1.16 -5.21
C PHE A 451 -14.58 0.17 -4.53
N ARG A 452 -14.71 -1.11 -4.94
CA ARG A 452 -13.82 -2.21 -4.58
C ARG A 452 -13.69 -3.15 -5.78
N ALA A 453 -12.45 -3.44 -6.19
CA ALA A 453 -12.19 -4.20 -7.42
C ALA A 453 -12.47 -5.72 -7.33
N GLY A 454 -12.95 -6.20 -6.19
CA GLY A 454 -13.31 -7.61 -6.02
C GLY A 454 -12.12 -8.53 -5.74
N LEU A 455 -12.45 -9.78 -5.43
CA LEU A 455 -11.47 -10.84 -5.19
C LEU A 455 -11.05 -11.48 -6.51
N THR A 456 -9.74 -11.73 -6.68
CA THR A 456 -9.32 -12.96 -7.35
C THR A 456 -9.53 -14.08 -6.33
N ASN A 457 -10.23 -15.14 -6.69
CA ASN A 457 -10.13 -16.36 -5.90
C ASN A 457 -8.67 -16.81 -5.98
N ASN A 458 -8.04 -17.16 -4.84
CA ASN A 458 -6.67 -17.70 -4.75
C ASN A 458 -6.49 -19.02 -5.54
N LYS A 459 -7.16 -19.15 -6.65
CA LYS A 459 -7.09 -20.23 -7.62
C LYS A 459 -7.34 -19.62 -8.98
N ILE A 460 -6.26 -19.16 -9.57
CA ILE A 460 -6.19 -19.11 -11.02
C ILE A 460 -5.86 -20.52 -11.44
N ASP A 461 -6.88 -21.32 -11.74
CA ASP A 461 -6.74 -22.60 -12.41
C ASP A 461 -6.27 -22.39 -13.85
#